data_f6a8cc3b8acd054bb3371fbe7ef748b2
#
_entry.id   f6a8cc3b8acd054bb3371fbe7ef748b2
#
_cell.length_a   1.000
_cell.length_b   1.000
_cell.length_c   1.000
_cell.angle_alpha   90.00
_cell.angle_beta   90.00
_cell.angle_gamma   90.00
#
_symmetry.space_group_name_H-M   'P 1'
#
loop_
_entity.id
_entity.type
_entity.pdbx_description
1 polymer ?
#
loop_
_entity_poly.entity_id
_entity_poly.type
_entity_poly.pdbx_seq_one_letter_code
_entity_poly.pdbx_strand_id
1 'polypeptide(L)'
;MITLTLLHPLQPVAIQSWTFHDEPSIKIGRATNNEVVLYSAVVSRHHVEIKKSTGNEWEVVNIGSNGTYIDGKRIEQTKAVDGMIFRLASSGPKILIKIEAESDRESPGSAGEQSRTRRQPKGSKDTLIS
;
A
#
# COMPACT_ATOMS: atom_id res chain seq x y z
N MET A 1 -4.44 -1.30 -7.77
CA MET A 1 -4.91 -0.60 -6.56
C MET A 1 -3.92 -0.80 -5.42
N ILE A 2 -3.63 0.25 -4.71
CA ILE A 2 -2.73 0.16 -3.57
C ILE A 2 -3.42 0.81 -2.37
N THR A 3 -3.33 0.16 -1.22
CA THR A 3 -3.89 0.67 0.03
C THR A 3 -2.75 0.82 1.03
N LEU A 4 -2.67 2.01 1.64
CA LEU A 4 -1.70 2.29 2.68
C LEU A 4 -2.45 2.39 4.00
N THR A 5 -2.00 1.64 5.00
CA THR A 5 -2.68 1.57 6.28
C THR A 5 -1.74 2.00 7.40
N LEU A 6 -2.15 3.02 8.14
CA LEU A 6 -1.42 3.48 9.31
C LEU A 6 -1.71 2.53 10.46
N LEU A 7 -0.67 1.98 11.05
CA LEU A 7 -0.80 1.01 12.14
C LEU A 7 -0.60 1.69 13.49
N HIS A 8 -1.28 1.15 14.50
CA HIS A 8 -1.08 1.58 15.87
C HIS A 8 0.37 1.28 16.29
N PRO A 9 1.04 2.18 17.03
CA PRO A 9 2.45 1.97 17.36
C PRO A 9 2.71 0.78 18.26
N LEU A 10 1.73 0.35 19.06
CA LEU A 10 1.92 -0.71 20.05
C LEU A 10 1.08 -1.95 19.77
N GLN A 11 0.17 -1.92 18.78
CA GLN A 11 -0.72 -3.04 18.50
C GLN A 11 -0.83 -3.22 17.00
N PRO A 12 -1.05 -4.45 16.53
CA PRO A 12 -1.21 -4.69 15.09
C PRO A 12 -2.62 -4.34 14.62
N VAL A 13 -3.02 -3.10 14.85
CA VAL A 13 -4.37 -2.62 14.57
C VAL A 13 -4.28 -1.44 13.62
N ALA A 14 -5.15 -1.42 12.62
CA ALA A 14 -5.23 -0.32 11.67
C ALA A 14 -5.88 0.89 12.33
N ILE A 15 -5.27 2.06 12.13
CA ILE A 15 -5.83 3.32 12.60
C ILE A 15 -6.57 4.01 11.47
N GLN A 16 -5.97 4.04 10.29
CA GLN A 16 -6.51 4.75 9.15
C GLN A 16 -5.94 4.15 7.88
N SER A 17 -6.72 4.15 6.81
CA SER A 17 -6.29 3.61 5.52
C SER A 17 -6.59 4.59 4.40
N TRP A 18 -5.74 4.57 3.38
CA TRP A 18 -5.90 5.35 2.16
C TRP A 18 -5.77 4.41 0.98
N THR A 19 -6.71 4.46 0.04
CA THR A 19 -6.69 3.60 -1.14
C THR A 19 -6.56 4.45 -2.38
N PHE A 20 -5.66 4.04 -3.28
CA PHE A 20 -5.38 4.76 -4.52
C PHE A 20 -5.48 3.80 -5.70
N HIS A 21 -6.09 4.26 -6.78
CA HIS A 21 -6.30 3.41 -7.96
C HIS A 21 -5.32 3.74 -9.08
N ASP A 22 -5.26 5.01 -9.49
CA ASP A 22 -4.51 5.39 -10.67
C ASP A 22 -3.44 6.44 -10.41
N GLU A 23 -3.15 6.72 -9.16
CA GLU A 23 -2.13 7.72 -8.85
C GLU A 23 -0.75 7.21 -9.26
N PRO A 24 0.00 7.99 -10.05
CA PRO A 24 1.37 7.59 -10.41
C PRO A 24 2.35 7.78 -9.26
N SER A 25 1.99 8.60 -8.29
CA SER A 25 2.87 8.93 -7.18
C SER A 25 2.03 9.28 -5.96
N ILE A 26 2.40 8.72 -4.83
CA ILE A 26 1.73 8.97 -3.55
C ILE A 26 2.78 9.52 -2.60
N LYS A 27 2.59 10.74 -2.14
CA LYS A 27 3.55 11.38 -1.22
C LYS A 27 3.02 11.33 0.18
N ILE A 28 3.90 11.02 1.12
CA ILE A 28 3.58 10.85 2.52
C ILE A 28 4.45 11.79 3.35
N GLY A 29 3.85 12.57 4.25
CA GLY A 29 4.60 13.46 5.10
C GLY A 29 3.70 14.35 5.92
N ARG A 30 4.29 15.31 6.65
CA ARG A 30 3.55 16.23 7.50
C ARG A 30 2.87 17.35 6.74
N ALA A 31 3.36 17.68 5.56
CA ALA A 31 2.77 18.77 4.79
C ALA A 31 1.38 18.38 4.32
N THR A 32 0.45 19.31 4.37
CA THR A 32 -0.94 19.03 4.05
C THR A 32 -1.19 18.82 2.56
N ASN A 33 -0.20 19.12 1.72
CA ASN A 33 -0.34 18.88 0.28
C ASN A 33 0.12 17.47 -0.13
N ASN A 34 0.44 16.60 0.83
CA ASN A 34 0.71 15.20 0.53
C ASN A 34 -0.60 14.42 0.35
N GLU A 35 -0.54 13.32 -0.38
CA GLU A 35 -1.68 12.41 -0.48
C GLU A 35 -1.98 11.72 0.84
N VAL A 36 -0.93 11.45 1.64
CA VAL A 36 -1.07 10.88 2.97
C VAL A 36 -0.41 11.83 3.95
N VAL A 37 -1.19 12.39 4.87
CA VAL A 37 -0.68 13.38 5.82
C VAL A 37 -0.58 12.75 7.19
N LEU A 38 0.63 12.78 7.76
CA LEU A 38 0.91 12.20 9.08
C LEU A 38 1.48 13.27 9.99
N TYR A 39 0.86 13.45 11.15
CA TYR A 39 1.19 14.54 12.08
C TYR A 39 2.12 14.07 13.18
N SER A 40 3.28 13.54 12.82
CA SER A 40 4.28 13.11 13.78
C SER A 40 5.51 14.00 13.68
N ALA A 41 6.08 14.37 14.82
CA ALA A 41 7.22 15.28 14.86
C ALA A 41 8.45 14.70 14.15
N VAL A 42 8.57 13.37 14.08
CA VAL A 42 9.72 12.75 13.41
C VAL A 42 9.51 12.56 11.92
N VAL A 43 8.33 12.87 11.42
CA VAL A 43 8.02 12.76 9.99
C VAL A 43 8.35 14.08 9.32
N SER A 44 9.10 14.02 8.22
CA SER A 44 9.44 15.20 7.44
C SER A 44 8.21 15.68 6.67
N ARG A 45 8.25 16.94 6.23
CA ARG A 45 7.15 17.51 5.46
C ARG A 45 6.85 16.65 4.24
N HIS A 46 7.88 16.19 3.53
CA HIS A 46 7.80 15.20 2.47
C HIS A 46 8.77 14.10 2.83
N HIS A 47 8.26 12.95 3.23
CA HIS A 47 9.12 11.93 3.84
C HIS A 47 9.31 10.72 2.95
N VAL A 48 8.23 10.24 2.34
CA VAL A 48 8.28 9.04 1.49
C VAL A 48 7.45 9.30 0.25
N GLU A 49 7.92 8.79 -0.87
CA GLU A 49 7.13 8.78 -2.10
C GLU A 49 6.96 7.34 -2.55
N ILE A 50 5.72 6.92 -2.79
CA ILE A 50 5.42 5.61 -3.36
C ILE A 50 5.15 5.86 -4.83
N LYS A 51 6.06 5.37 -5.69
CA LYS A 51 6.01 5.67 -7.13
C LYS A 51 5.62 4.44 -7.89
N LYS A 52 4.72 4.60 -8.83
CA LYS A 52 4.36 3.52 -9.74
C LYS A 52 5.45 3.42 -10.80
N SER A 53 6.02 2.25 -10.93
CA SER A 53 7.03 2.02 -11.96
C SER A 53 6.38 1.28 -13.13
N THR A 54 7.17 0.56 -13.91
CA THR A 54 6.68 -0.11 -15.09
C THR A 54 5.61 -1.14 -14.74
N GLY A 55 4.52 -1.14 -15.48
CA GLY A 55 3.43 -2.06 -15.24
C GLY A 55 2.68 -1.74 -13.96
N ASN A 56 2.44 -2.75 -13.14
CA ASN A 56 1.72 -2.58 -11.87
C ASN A 56 2.64 -2.59 -10.66
N GLU A 57 3.92 -2.29 -10.87
CA GLU A 57 4.89 -2.32 -9.78
C GLU A 57 5.02 -0.96 -9.13
N TRP A 58 5.33 -0.98 -7.84
CA TRP A 58 5.48 0.22 -7.04
C TRP A 58 6.84 0.22 -6.37
N GLU A 59 7.35 1.41 -6.08
CA GLU A 59 8.60 1.59 -5.36
C GLU A 59 8.40 2.53 -4.19
N VAL A 60 9.11 2.23 -3.10
CA VAL A 60 9.16 3.09 -1.92
C VAL A 60 10.46 3.87 -1.97
N VAL A 61 10.36 5.19 -1.97
CA VAL A 61 11.52 6.07 -2.08
C VAL A 61 11.58 6.98 -0.87
N ASN A 62 12.71 6.97 -0.19
CA ASN A 62 12.91 7.84 0.96
C ASN A 62 13.28 9.25 0.50
N ILE A 63 12.63 10.24 1.08
CA ILE A 63 12.92 11.65 0.82
C ILE A 63 13.39 12.34 2.10
N GLY A 64 12.79 11.96 3.24
CA GLY A 64 13.03 12.64 4.50
C GLY A 64 14.38 12.36 5.10
N SER A 65 14.92 13.34 5.84
CA SER A 65 16.25 13.22 6.43
C SER A 65 16.29 12.22 7.58
N ASN A 66 15.16 11.95 8.23
CA ASN A 66 15.13 10.99 9.35
C ASN A 66 15.07 9.54 8.88
N GLY A 67 14.95 9.32 7.56
CA GLY A 67 15.05 8.00 6.98
C GLY A 67 13.75 7.22 6.99
N THR A 68 13.73 6.16 6.21
CA THR A 68 12.63 5.22 6.12
C THR A 68 13.20 3.83 6.37
N TYR A 69 12.52 3.03 7.19
CA TYR A 69 13.07 1.77 7.68
C TYR A 69 12.14 0.62 7.36
N ILE A 70 12.72 -0.51 6.96
CA ILE A 70 12.01 -1.76 6.74
C ILE A 70 12.77 -2.83 7.50
N ASP A 71 12.08 -3.52 8.40
CA ASP A 71 12.69 -4.55 9.26
C ASP A 71 13.94 -4.03 9.99
N GLY A 72 13.86 -2.77 10.44
CA GLY A 72 14.93 -2.14 11.18
C GLY A 72 16.08 -1.63 10.35
N LYS A 73 16.00 -1.75 9.02
CA LYS A 73 17.08 -1.30 8.13
C LYS A 73 16.64 -0.07 7.37
N ARG A 74 17.50 0.93 7.33
CA ARG A 74 17.24 2.14 6.56
C ARG A 74 17.34 1.85 5.08
N ILE A 75 16.35 2.31 4.32
CA ILE A 75 16.34 2.15 2.87
C ILE A 75 16.31 3.51 2.21
N GLU A 76 16.87 3.60 1.01
CA GLU A 76 16.72 4.78 0.19
C GLU A 76 15.68 4.57 -0.89
N GLN A 77 15.65 3.38 -1.46
CA GLN A 77 14.68 3.03 -2.47
C GLN A 77 14.57 1.51 -2.51
N THR A 78 13.34 1.02 -2.57
CA THR A 78 13.14 -0.41 -2.65
C THR A 78 11.81 -0.70 -3.34
N LYS A 79 11.69 -1.89 -3.91
CA LYS A 79 10.46 -2.32 -4.52
C LYS A 79 9.41 -2.56 -3.44
N ALA A 80 8.21 -2.07 -3.66
CA ALA A 80 7.10 -2.30 -2.75
C ALA A 80 6.46 -3.64 -3.06
N VAL A 81 6.21 -4.43 -2.00
CA VAL A 81 5.55 -5.72 -2.15
C VAL A 81 4.33 -5.74 -1.25
N ASP A 82 3.33 -6.55 -1.65
CA ASP A 82 2.12 -6.69 -0.88
C ASP A 82 2.43 -7.22 0.50
N GLY A 83 1.90 -6.56 1.52
CA GLY A 83 2.14 -6.94 2.90
C GLY A 83 3.35 -6.30 3.54
N MET A 84 4.09 -5.49 2.80
CA MET A 84 5.27 -4.82 3.33
C MET A 84 4.88 -3.77 4.37
N ILE A 85 5.69 -3.65 5.42
CA ILE A 85 5.52 -2.60 6.43
C ILE A 85 6.79 -1.76 6.43
N PHE A 86 6.64 -0.45 6.29
CA PHE A 86 7.76 0.46 6.43
C PHE A 86 7.48 1.48 7.52
N ARG A 87 8.56 2.01 8.09
CA ARG A 87 8.47 2.96 9.20
C ARG A 87 9.11 4.27 8.80
N LEU A 88 8.42 5.38 9.09
CA LEU A 88 8.95 6.71 8.84
C LEU A 88 9.77 7.14 10.06
N ALA A 89 11.07 7.30 9.85
CA ALA A 89 12.04 7.51 10.91
C ALA A 89 12.19 6.26 11.77
N SER A 90 13.23 6.22 12.60
CA SER A 90 13.51 5.02 13.38
C SER A 90 12.50 4.81 14.51
N SER A 91 11.70 5.82 14.84
CA SER A 91 10.74 5.73 15.93
C SER A 91 9.37 6.25 15.55
N GLY A 92 9.10 6.44 14.29
CA GLY A 92 7.86 7.04 13.83
C GLY A 92 6.78 6.03 13.48
N PRO A 93 5.76 6.49 12.75
CA PRO A 93 4.63 5.63 12.41
C PRO A 93 4.99 4.55 11.41
N LYS A 94 4.24 3.46 11.44
CA LYS A 94 4.40 2.34 10.52
C LYS A 94 3.25 2.31 9.54
N ILE A 95 3.57 2.01 8.30
CA ILE A 95 2.59 1.94 7.21
C ILE A 95 2.65 0.55 6.60
N LEU A 96 1.49 -0.08 6.48
CA LEU A 96 1.34 -1.36 5.81
C LEU A 96 0.91 -1.12 4.38
N ILE A 97 1.55 -1.78 3.43
CA ILE A 97 1.22 -1.68 2.01
C ILE A 97 0.44 -2.91 1.60
N LYS A 98 -0.72 -2.70 0.95
CA LYS A 98 -1.49 -3.78 0.33
C LYS A 98 -1.64 -3.43 -1.13
N ILE A 99 -1.26 -4.35 -1.99
CA ILE A 99 -1.29 -4.15 -3.44
C ILE A 99 -2.20 -5.20 -4.06
N GLU A 100 -3.17 -4.75 -4.85
CA GLU A 100 -4.11 -5.64 -5.53
C GLU A 100 -4.11 -5.33 -7.01
N ALA A 101 -4.15 -6.38 -7.81
CA ALA A 101 -4.22 -6.23 -9.25
C ALA A 101 -5.64 -5.83 -9.64
N GLU A 102 -5.76 -4.70 -10.31
CA GLU A 102 -7.07 -4.20 -10.68
C GLU A 102 -7.66 -4.95 -11.86
N SER A 103 -6.82 -5.49 -12.72
CA SER A 103 -7.30 -6.20 -13.89
C SER A 103 -8.12 -7.43 -13.52
N ASP A 104 -7.92 -7.98 -12.34
CA ASP A 104 -8.64 -9.17 -11.94
C ASP A 104 -10.13 -8.94 -11.74
N ARG A 105 -10.53 -7.71 -11.55
CA ARG A 105 -11.92 -7.44 -11.26
C ARG A 105 -12.75 -7.13 -12.48
N GLU A 106 -12.13 -6.95 -13.58
CA GLU A 106 -12.87 -6.57 -14.77
C GLU A 106 -13.50 -7.72 -15.48
N SER A 107 -13.14 -8.78 -15.18
CA SER A 107 -13.69 -9.89 -15.90
C SER A 107 -15.08 -10.22 -15.52
N PRO A 108 -15.19 -9.72 -15.66
CA PRO A 108 -16.21 -10.06 -15.63
C PRO A 108 -16.87 -10.55 -15.48
N GLY A 109 -16.50 -10.15 -15.30
CA GLY A 109 -17.12 -10.36 -15.22
C GLY A 109 -17.25 -10.68 -14.65
N SER A 110 -17.17 -10.74 -14.60
CA SER A 110 -17.53 -10.95 -14.28
C SER A 110 -17.62 -11.22 -13.49
N ALA A 111 -17.65 -11.39 -13.61
CA ALA A 111 -17.96 -11.56 -13.17
C ALA A 111 -17.88 -11.95 -12.30
N GLY A 112 -17.83 -12.07 -12.12
CA GLY A 112 -18.05 -12.27 -11.72
C GLY A 112 -17.73 -12.62 -10.72
N GLU A 113 -17.88 -12.68 -10.51
CA GLU A 113 -17.87 -12.93 -10.11
C GLU A 113 -17.63 -13.31 -9.33
N GLN A 114 -17.47 -13.47 -9.33
CA GLN A 114 -17.48 -13.78 -9.03
C GLN A 114 -17.20 -14.20 -8.32
N SER A 115 -17.10 -14.44 -8.47
CA SER A 115 -17.12 -14.79 -8.26
C SER A 115 -16.76 -15.29 -7.43
N ARG A 116 -16.74 -15.39 -7.43
CA ARG A 116 -16.72 -15.83 -7.18
C ARG A 116 -16.52 -16.37 -6.58
N THR A 117 -16.31 -16.63 -6.84
CA THR A 117 -16.35 -17.10 -6.82
C THR A 117 -16.04 -17.65 -6.29
N ARG A 118 -16.10 -17.72 -6.46
CA ARG A 118 -16.05 -18.26 -6.51
C ARG A 118 -15.93 -18.78 -6.13
N ARG A 119 -15.81 -18.96 -6.42
CA ARG A 119 -15.82 -19.49 -6.67
C ARG A 119 -15.85 -19.97 -6.56
N GLN A 120 -15.88 -20.10 -6.91
CA GLN A 120 -16.00 -20.65 -7.45
C GLN A 120 -15.90 -21.00 -7.26
N PRO A 121 -15.77 -21.27 -7.71
CA PRO A 121 -15.86 -21.77 -8.09
C PRO A 121 -15.74 -22.04 -7.68
N LYS A 122 -15.91 -21.99 -8.21
CA LYS A 122 -16.03 -22.44 -8.66
C LYS A 122 -16.20 -22.63 -8.52
N GLY A 123 -16.12 -22.98 -8.60
CA GLY A 123 -16.38 -23.35 -9.30
C GLY A 123 -16.40 -23.49 -8.93
N SER A 124 -16.47 -23.52 -9.29
CA SER A 124 -16.71 -23.79 -9.70
C SER A 124 -16.86 -23.86 -9.30
N LYS A 125 -16.99 -23.95 -9.79
CA LYS A 125 -17.15 -24.10 -10.09
C LYS A 125 -17.47 -24.15 -9.97
N ASP A 126 -17.41 -24.26 -10.22
CA ASP A 126 -17.69 -24.43 -10.58
C ASP A 126 -17.90 -24.54 -10.38
N THR A 127 -17.82 -24.83 -10.86
CA THR A 127 -18.06 -25.02 -11.29
C THR A 127 -18.24 -25.07 -11.09
N LEU A 128 -18.13 -25.05 -11.42
CA LEU A 128 -18.32 -25.04 -11.78
C LEU A 128 -18.43 -25.12 -11.60
N ILE A 129 -18.32 -25.33 -12.10
CA ILE A 129 -18.50 -25.32 -12.48
C ILE A 129 -18.54 -25.29 -12.23
N SER A 130 -18.39 -25.32 -12.52
CA SER A 130 -18.58 -25.24 -12.84
C SER A 130 -18.56 -25.17 -12.40
#